data_8dab77de8ff0f011e04902cb2da5cc47
#
_entry.id   8dab77de8ff0f011e04902cb2da5cc47
#
_cell.length_a   1.000
_cell.length_b   1.000
_cell.length_c   1.000
_cell.angle_alpha   90.00
_cell.angle_beta   90.00
_cell.angle_gamma   90.00
#
_symmetry.space_group_name_H-M   'P 1'
#
loop_
_entity.id
_entity.type
_entity.pdbx_description
1 polymer ?
#
loop_
_entity_poly.entity_id
_entity_poly.type
_entity_poly.pdbx_seq_one_letter_code
_entity_poly.pdbx_strand_id
1 'polypeptide(L)'
;MTAGLTTHVLDTSREGPAEGVEVTLYRLEDGEREQVTAATTNHDGRVDEPLLDAEGMEAGTFELVFEVGAYYREESTESTFLDEVPVRFLIDDPTEHYHVPLLLSPGSYTTYRGS
;
A
#
# COMPACT_ATOMS: atom_id res chain seq x y z
N MET A 1 3.94 -5.18 -20.60
CA MET A 1 3.18 -5.03 -19.34
C MET A 1 2.59 -3.63 -19.28
N THR A 2 1.33 -3.53 -18.90
CA THR A 2 0.65 -2.24 -18.81
C THR A 2 1.15 -1.45 -17.60
N ALA A 3 1.39 -0.15 -17.78
CA ALA A 3 1.78 0.72 -16.68
C ALA A 3 0.67 0.77 -15.62
N GLY A 4 1.04 0.99 -14.39
CA GLY A 4 0.09 1.09 -13.29
C GLY A 4 0.77 0.92 -11.94
N LEU A 5 -0.02 1.14 -10.88
CA LEU A 5 0.45 1.00 -9.51
C LEU A 5 -0.45 0.01 -8.78
N THR A 6 0.15 -1.03 -8.23
CA THR A 6 -0.58 -2.07 -7.48
C THR A 6 0.13 -2.35 -6.16
N THR A 7 -0.60 -2.98 -5.24
CA THR A 7 -0.06 -3.37 -3.94
C THR A 7 -0.53 -4.76 -3.57
N HIS A 8 0.15 -5.37 -2.61
CA HIS A 8 -0.21 -6.69 -2.08
C HIS A 8 0.25 -6.73 -0.63
N VAL A 9 -0.67 -6.92 0.29
CA VAL A 9 -0.36 -6.92 1.73
C VAL A 9 -0.41 -8.34 2.25
N LEU A 10 0.71 -8.78 2.82
CA LEU A 10 0.83 -10.12 3.40
C LEU A 10 1.09 -9.98 4.89
N ASP A 11 0.29 -10.66 5.68
CA ASP A 11 0.43 -10.70 7.13
C ASP A 11 1.26 -11.91 7.50
N THR A 12 2.54 -11.68 7.80
CA THR A 12 3.47 -12.77 8.08
C THR A 12 3.15 -13.48 9.39
N SER A 13 2.48 -12.80 10.32
CA SER A 13 2.09 -13.44 11.59
C SER A 13 0.96 -14.45 11.38
N ARG A 14 0.22 -14.34 10.30
CA ARG A 14 -0.86 -15.25 9.95
C ARG A 14 -0.50 -16.12 8.75
N GLU A 15 0.68 -15.91 8.19
CA GLU A 15 1.20 -16.67 7.06
C GLU A 15 0.28 -16.62 5.83
N GLY A 16 -0.30 -15.45 5.58
CA GLY A 16 -1.20 -15.31 4.46
C GLY A 16 -1.54 -13.87 4.15
N PRO A 17 -2.41 -13.67 3.15
CA PRO A 17 -2.79 -12.32 2.76
C PRO A 17 -3.58 -11.59 3.85
N ALA A 18 -3.44 -10.28 3.88
CA ALA A 18 -4.15 -9.44 4.84
C ALA A 18 -5.36 -8.82 4.16
N GLU A 19 -6.54 -9.25 4.55
CA GLU A 19 -7.80 -8.72 4.05
C GLU A 19 -8.29 -7.61 4.97
N GLY A 20 -8.81 -6.53 4.40
CA GLY A 20 -9.41 -5.46 5.18
C GLY A 20 -8.47 -4.35 5.59
N VAL A 21 -7.29 -4.27 4.98
CA VAL A 21 -6.35 -3.18 5.25
C VAL A 21 -6.71 -1.99 4.37
N GLU A 22 -6.96 -0.85 4.99
CA GLU A 22 -7.21 0.37 4.24
C GLU A 22 -5.89 0.96 3.76
N VAL A 23 -5.84 1.30 2.48
CA VAL A 23 -4.65 1.85 1.82
C VAL A 23 -5.05 3.15 1.15
N THR A 24 -4.32 4.21 1.44
CA THR A 24 -4.55 5.51 0.80
C THR A 24 -3.31 5.91 0.02
N LEU A 25 -3.51 6.36 -1.21
CA LEU A 25 -2.43 6.86 -2.05
C LEU A 25 -2.45 8.38 -2.04
N TYR A 26 -1.30 8.96 -1.74
CA TYR A 26 -1.08 10.40 -1.78
C TYR A 26 -0.04 10.76 -2.81
N ARG A 27 -0.20 11.91 -3.42
CA ARG A 27 0.82 12.52 -4.25
C ARG A 27 1.48 13.60 -3.39
N LEU A 28 2.80 13.64 -3.40
CA LEU A 28 3.56 14.61 -2.63
C LEU A 28 4.14 15.66 -3.56
N GLU A 29 3.86 16.93 -3.27
CA GLU A 29 4.34 18.03 -4.09
C GLU A 29 4.49 19.27 -3.22
N ASP A 30 5.67 19.89 -3.29
CA ASP A 30 5.96 21.12 -2.56
C ASP A 30 5.70 21.05 -1.06
N GLY A 31 6.00 19.90 -0.46
CA GLY A 31 5.83 19.69 0.97
C GLY A 31 4.40 19.35 1.39
N GLU A 32 3.48 19.29 0.45
CA GLU A 32 2.09 18.96 0.73
C GLU A 32 1.73 17.61 0.14
N ARG A 33 0.72 16.97 0.70
CA ARG A 33 0.22 15.73 0.13
C ARG A 33 -1.24 15.88 -0.25
N GLU A 34 -1.57 15.31 -1.40
CA GLU A 34 -2.90 15.32 -1.94
C GLU A 34 -3.37 13.89 -2.10
N GLN A 35 -4.54 13.59 -1.56
CA GLN A 35 -5.08 12.26 -1.70
C GLN A 35 -5.51 11.99 -3.13
N VAL A 36 -4.99 10.90 -3.70
CA VAL A 36 -5.31 10.50 -5.06
C VAL A 36 -6.44 9.48 -5.06
N THR A 37 -6.32 8.45 -4.23
CA THR A 37 -7.34 7.40 -4.14
C THR A 37 -7.17 6.64 -2.83
N ALA A 38 -8.19 5.86 -2.48
CA ALA A 38 -8.14 4.98 -1.32
C ALA A 38 -8.84 3.68 -1.70
N ALA A 39 -8.41 2.60 -1.07
CA ALA A 39 -8.98 1.27 -1.32
C ALA A 39 -8.79 0.41 -0.08
N THR A 40 -9.47 -0.73 -0.05
CA THR A 40 -9.33 -1.69 1.04
C THR A 40 -8.93 -3.03 0.42
N THR A 41 -7.97 -3.71 1.03
CA THR A 41 -7.51 -4.99 0.49
C THR A 41 -8.60 -6.05 0.56
N ASN A 42 -8.62 -6.89 -0.47
CA ASN A 42 -9.57 -7.99 -0.59
C ASN A 42 -9.00 -9.28 0.03
N HIS A 43 -9.68 -10.41 -0.18
CA HIS A 43 -9.27 -11.69 0.41
C HIS A 43 -7.89 -12.17 -0.06
N ASP A 44 -7.37 -11.63 -1.15
CA ASP A 44 -6.03 -11.95 -1.62
C ASP A 44 -4.97 -10.98 -1.08
N GLY A 45 -5.38 -9.99 -0.27
CA GLY A 45 -4.47 -8.96 0.20
C GLY A 45 -4.16 -7.91 -0.86
N ARG A 46 -4.91 -7.91 -1.94
CA ARG A 46 -4.73 -6.98 -3.06
C ARG A 46 -5.92 -6.02 -3.09
N VAL A 47 -5.86 -5.02 -3.94
CA VAL A 47 -7.01 -4.15 -4.19
C VAL A 47 -7.63 -4.57 -5.52
N ASP A 48 -8.95 -4.42 -5.62
CA ASP A 48 -9.67 -4.93 -6.78
C ASP A 48 -9.27 -4.25 -8.09
N GLU A 49 -8.91 -2.98 -8.01
CA GLU A 49 -8.47 -2.22 -9.18
C GLU A 49 -7.11 -1.61 -8.88
N PRO A 50 -6.28 -1.34 -9.89
CA PRO A 50 -5.01 -0.67 -9.67
C PRO A 50 -5.21 0.67 -8.95
N LEU A 51 -4.29 1.02 -8.07
CA LEU A 51 -4.33 2.31 -7.38
C LEU A 51 -4.12 3.45 -8.37
N LEU A 52 -3.33 3.20 -9.42
CA LEU A 52 -3.23 4.06 -10.59
C LEU A 52 -3.28 3.14 -11.80
N ASP A 53 -4.11 3.49 -12.79
CA ASP A 53 -4.09 2.80 -14.07
C ASP A 53 -3.09 3.49 -15.00
N ALA A 54 -2.96 2.97 -16.22
CA ALA A 54 -1.97 3.51 -17.15
C ALA A 54 -2.18 5.00 -17.45
N GLU A 55 -3.43 5.44 -17.49
CA GLU A 55 -3.74 6.83 -17.75
C GLU A 55 -3.45 7.76 -16.58
N GLY A 56 -3.53 7.21 -15.37
CA GLY A 56 -3.30 7.97 -14.15
C GLY A 56 -1.85 8.05 -13.72
N MET A 57 -0.97 7.31 -14.39
CA MET A 57 0.44 7.30 -14.01
C MET A 57 1.13 8.61 -14.33
N GLU A 58 1.91 9.12 -13.38
CA GLU A 58 2.70 10.33 -13.53
C GLU A 58 4.03 10.14 -12.82
N ALA A 59 5.07 10.79 -13.33
CA ALA A 59 6.34 10.82 -12.61
C ALA A 59 6.21 11.71 -11.38
N GLY A 60 6.87 11.34 -10.30
CA GLY A 60 6.86 12.14 -9.09
C GLY A 60 6.98 11.30 -7.83
N THR A 61 6.78 11.95 -6.70
CA THR A 61 6.85 11.31 -5.39
C THR A 61 5.45 10.98 -4.90
N PHE A 62 5.27 9.74 -4.47
CA PHE A 62 3.99 9.25 -3.96
C PHE A 62 4.18 8.59 -2.61
N GLU A 63 3.09 8.44 -1.87
CA GLU A 63 3.13 7.78 -0.58
C GLU A 63 1.88 6.92 -0.41
N LEU A 64 2.10 5.64 -0.10
CA LEU A 64 1.02 4.74 0.30
C LEU A 64 0.97 4.71 1.82
N VAL A 65 -0.21 4.92 2.39
CA VAL A 65 -0.40 4.83 3.84
C VAL A 65 -1.32 3.65 4.13
N PHE A 66 -0.80 2.68 4.87
CA PHE A 66 -1.52 1.46 5.23
C PHE A 66 -1.99 1.58 6.67
N GLU A 67 -3.29 1.39 6.91
CA GLU A 67 -3.88 1.48 8.25
C GLU A 67 -3.72 0.16 8.98
N VAL A 68 -2.50 -0.12 9.39
CA VAL A 68 -2.09 -1.39 9.97
C VAL A 68 -2.67 -1.58 11.37
N GLY A 69 -2.64 -0.53 12.18
CA GLY A 69 -3.17 -0.61 13.54
C GLY A 69 -4.65 -0.96 13.55
N ALA A 70 -5.42 -0.33 12.68
CA ALA A 70 -6.86 -0.61 12.58
C ALA A 70 -7.10 -2.07 12.15
N TYR A 71 -6.30 -2.55 11.20
CA TYR A 71 -6.41 -3.94 10.74
C TYR A 71 -6.20 -4.92 11.90
N TYR A 72 -5.14 -4.73 12.69
CA TYR A 72 -4.85 -5.64 13.79
C TYR A 72 -5.86 -5.53 14.93
N ARG A 73 -6.41 -4.35 15.17
CA ARG A 73 -7.44 -4.20 16.19
C ARG A 73 -8.73 -4.95 15.81
N GLU A 74 -9.03 -5.07 14.55
CA GLU A 74 -10.19 -5.84 14.09
C GLU A 74 -9.93 -7.34 14.06
N GLU A 75 -8.70 -7.75 13.72
CA GLU A 75 -8.35 -9.16 13.57
C GLU A 75 -7.99 -9.81 14.91
N SER A 76 -7.58 -9.03 15.88
CA SER A 76 -7.09 -9.54 17.16
C SER A 76 -7.43 -8.54 18.25
N THR A 77 -7.56 -9.04 19.47
CA THR A 77 -7.75 -8.20 20.65
C THR A 77 -6.42 -7.70 21.21
N GLU A 78 -5.33 -8.16 20.64
CA GLU A 78 -4.01 -7.76 21.09
C GLU A 78 -3.63 -6.39 20.57
N SER A 79 -2.85 -5.66 21.34
CA SER A 79 -2.35 -4.37 20.88
C SER A 79 -1.26 -4.56 19.85
N THR A 80 -1.13 -3.60 18.96
CA THR A 80 -0.11 -3.61 17.95
C THR A 80 0.86 -2.45 18.18
N PHE A 81 2.11 -2.65 17.83
CA PHE A 81 3.10 -1.59 17.89
C PHE A 81 2.95 -0.62 16.73
N LEU A 82 2.68 -1.16 15.54
CA LEU A 82 2.54 -0.34 14.33
C LEU A 82 1.13 0.22 14.24
N ASP A 83 1.02 1.46 13.84
CA ASP A 83 -0.26 2.13 13.62
C ASP A 83 -0.44 2.37 12.12
N GLU A 84 0.01 3.50 11.61
CA GLU A 84 0.04 3.72 10.16
C GLU A 84 1.40 3.39 9.62
N VAL A 85 1.46 2.79 8.43
CA VAL A 85 2.72 2.51 7.76
C VAL A 85 2.77 3.30 6.47
N PRO A 86 3.55 4.39 6.42
CA PRO A 86 3.72 5.15 5.19
C PRO A 86 4.89 4.61 4.38
N VAL A 87 4.66 4.42 3.09
CA VAL A 87 5.70 4.00 2.17
C VAL A 87 5.82 5.07 1.09
N ARG A 88 6.89 5.85 1.15
CA ARG A 88 7.14 6.92 0.19
C ARG A 88 8.07 6.41 -0.89
N PHE A 89 7.72 6.64 -2.13
CA PHE A 89 8.48 6.11 -3.26
C PHE A 89 8.40 7.05 -4.46
N LEU A 90 9.28 6.80 -5.42
CA LEU A 90 9.34 7.60 -6.64
C LEU A 90 8.82 6.79 -7.83
N ILE A 91 8.01 7.44 -8.65
CA ILE A 91 7.71 6.93 -9.98
C ILE A 91 8.60 7.72 -10.93
N ASP A 92 9.66 7.08 -11.41
CA ASP A 92 10.59 7.70 -12.35
C ASP A 92 10.07 7.65 -13.78
N ASP A 93 9.51 6.50 -14.15
CA ASP A 93 9.04 6.26 -15.51
C ASP A 93 7.58 5.85 -15.47
N PRO A 94 6.66 6.77 -15.81
CA PRO A 94 5.22 6.46 -15.73
C PRO A 94 4.74 5.45 -16.78
N THR A 95 5.61 5.01 -17.67
CA THR A 95 5.26 3.97 -18.63
C THR A 95 5.49 2.57 -18.08
N GLU A 96 6.14 2.45 -16.91
CA GLU A 96 6.41 1.16 -16.29
C GLU A 96 5.33 0.80 -15.27
N HIS A 97 5.30 -0.47 -14.92
CA HIS A 97 4.44 -0.98 -13.86
C HIS A 97 5.20 -0.90 -12.53
N TYR A 98 4.51 -0.42 -11.50
CA TYR A 98 5.05 -0.36 -10.14
C TYR A 98 4.18 -1.22 -9.24
N HIS A 99 4.82 -2.16 -8.56
CA HIS A 99 4.15 -3.01 -7.57
C HIS A 99 4.85 -2.80 -6.24
N VAL A 100 4.10 -2.38 -5.23
CA VAL A 100 4.64 -2.05 -3.91
C VAL A 100 4.01 -2.99 -2.88
N PRO A 101 4.64 -4.15 -2.61
CA PRO A 101 4.11 -5.07 -1.62
C PRO A 101 4.48 -4.65 -0.21
N LEU A 102 3.67 -5.09 0.77
CA LEU A 102 3.93 -4.87 2.17
C LEU A 102 3.89 -6.21 2.90
N LEU A 103 5.01 -6.58 3.50
CA LEU A 103 5.10 -7.75 4.38
C LEU A 103 4.96 -7.24 5.80
N LEU A 104 3.92 -7.66 6.48
CA LEU A 104 3.44 -7.02 7.69
C LEU A 104 3.40 -7.97 8.88
N SER A 105 3.71 -7.46 10.05
CA SER A 105 3.45 -8.10 11.33
C SER A 105 3.08 -7.00 12.32
N PRO A 106 2.60 -7.34 13.53
CA PRO A 106 2.25 -6.30 14.50
C PRO A 106 3.41 -5.39 14.89
N GLY A 107 4.65 -5.86 14.80
CA GLY A 107 5.80 -5.10 15.25
C GLY A 107 6.80 -4.71 14.18
N SER A 108 6.58 -5.09 12.92
CA SER A 108 7.56 -4.78 11.87
C SER A 108 6.92 -4.85 10.49
N TYR A 109 7.59 -4.27 9.52
CA TYR A 109 7.17 -4.40 8.13
C TYR A 109 8.36 -4.30 7.21
N THR A 110 8.18 -4.85 6.01
CA THR A 110 9.16 -4.76 4.93
C THR A 110 8.41 -4.40 3.65
N THR A 111 9.01 -3.55 2.87
CA THR A 111 8.47 -3.20 1.56
C THR A 111 9.62 -3.20 0.55
N TYR A 112 9.27 -3.34 -0.73
CA TYR A 112 10.24 -3.34 -1.81
C TYR A 112 9.50 -3.09 -3.12
N ARG A 113 10.23 -2.84 -4.19
CA ARG A 113 9.59 -2.75 -5.49
C ARG A 113 9.46 -4.17 -6.04
N GLY A 114 8.24 -4.63 -6.20
CA GLY A 114 7.97 -5.94 -6.78
C GLY A 114 8.08 -5.91 -8.30
N SER A 115 8.01 -7.08 -8.90
CA SER A 115 8.06 -7.19 -10.37
C SER A 115 6.69 -7.17 -11.00
#